data_94e97128299f882e86ed305b0b8be8be
#
_entry.id   94e97128299f882e86ed305b0b8be8be
#
_cell.length_a   1.000
_cell.length_b   1.000
_cell.length_c   1.000
_cell.angle_alpha   90.00
_cell.angle_beta   90.00
_cell.angle_gamma   90.00
#
_symmetry.space_group_name_H-M   'P 1'
#
loop_
_entity.id
_entity.type
_entity.pdbx_description
1 polymer ?
#
loop_
_entity_poly.entity_id
_entity_poly.type
_entity_poly.pdbx_seq_one_letter_code
_entity_poly.pdbx_strand_id
1 'polypeptide(L)'
;ESYQDKVHNYHFLITGMGTIIYHPEPKYVMNETIFSVADGENMPSLRSIGKNMLAGVSGFGAFGNSTVTGKRCEMAYAPIVSTGWSLGYVVPARYLFFNLELMNRTIVLVGFMGIIILGIVVVRIARQILYPVKDLELAVREYSRGNLDYQLPEPEHEDEISTLILEFNKMKDDIKEQIAIIRQAASDREKAESELQIAWEIQNSMLPKNFDSVCSDILDIYAFVRPARQVGGDLYDVFRISPTRVAVLIGDVSGKGPSAALFMSMVITTAKVLWKEGMTPAEALETVNREVSRSNSTDMFVTLLFGVIDEAEETFTYALAGHPAPYMCAAGGEITQLERLRGRLAGVFENGKYTEKTVPFRPGDMLYMFTDGVDECMDKENRQFGHERIRYSLRKNGRRSAKEVCDAFYYDLKEYADGAEQSDDITMLCVIRKGL
;
A
#
# COMPACT_ATOMS: atom_id res chain seq x y z
N GLU A 1 92.63 10.96 20.32
CA GLU A 1 91.96 10.31 19.20
C GLU A 1 93.01 9.34 18.56
N SER A 2 92.81 8.06 18.70
CA SER A 2 93.70 7.01 18.25
C SER A 2 93.82 7.01 16.72
N TYR A 3 94.99 6.75 16.20
CA TYR A 3 95.29 6.63 14.79
C TYR A 3 94.35 5.67 14.04
N GLN A 4 93.63 4.82 14.77
CA GLN A 4 92.66 3.84 14.29
C GLN A 4 91.34 4.44 13.76
N ASP A 5 90.95 5.67 14.18
CA ASP A 5 89.72 6.27 13.69
C ASP A 5 89.84 6.99 12.34
N LYS A 6 91.07 7.18 11.83
CA LYS A 6 91.35 7.90 10.59
C LYS A 6 91.56 7.00 9.36
N VAL A 7 91.68 5.73 9.54
CA VAL A 7 91.97 4.80 8.42
C VAL A 7 90.63 4.18 8.00
N HIS A 8 90.04 4.68 6.93
CA HIS A 8 88.82 4.14 6.38
C HIS A 8 88.99 2.97 5.47
N ASN A 9 90.12 2.94 4.80
CA ASN A 9 90.58 1.86 3.89
C ASN A 9 92.11 1.86 3.88
N TYR A 10 92.74 0.74 3.57
CA TYR A 10 94.17 0.66 3.41
C TYR A 10 94.54 -0.42 2.37
N HIS A 11 95.79 -0.35 1.95
CA HIS A 11 96.32 -1.32 1.04
C HIS A 11 97.58 -1.90 1.63
N PHE A 12 97.94 -3.05 1.18
CA PHE A 12 99.17 -3.71 1.49
C PHE A 12 99.71 -4.47 0.27
N LEU A 13 101.05 -4.73 0.23
CA LEU A 13 101.66 -5.41 -0.84
C LEU A 13 102.42 -6.65 -0.28
N ILE A 14 102.31 -7.71 -1.00
CA ILE A 14 103.07 -8.97 -0.69
C ILE A 14 103.90 -9.41 -1.89
N THR A 15 105.00 -10.03 -1.60
CA THR A 15 105.85 -10.69 -2.62
C THR A 15 105.22 -11.98 -3.11
N GLY A 16 105.80 -12.60 -4.19
CA GLY A 16 105.35 -13.92 -4.66
C GLY A 16 105.59 -15.05 -3.66
N MET A 17 106.35 -14.83 -2.56
CA MET A 17 106.51 -15.76 -1.42
C MET A 17 105.59 -15.45 -0.26
N GLY A 18 104.73 -14.42 -0.35
CA GLY A 18 103.79 -13.99 0.70
C GLY A 18 104.39 -13.08 1.74
N THR A 19 105.60 -12.60 1.66
CA THR A 19 106.20 -11.63 2.57
C THR A 19 105.60 -10.28 2.36
N ILE A 20 105.15 -9.59 3.44
CA ILE A 20 104.54 -8.30 3.40
C ILE A 20 105.65 -7.24 3.22
N ILE A 21 105.60 -6.50 2.12
CA ILE A 21 106.58 -5.48 1.78
C ILE A 21 106.06 -4.04 1.99
N TYR A 22 104.71 -3.91 2.04
CA TYR A 22 104.09 -2.67 2.44
C TYR A 22 102.82 -3.01 3.23
N HIS A 23 102.67 -2.32 4.36
CA HIS A 23 101.51 -2.41 5.24
C HIS A 23 101.39 -1.15 6.12
N PRO A 24 100.19 -0.66 6.46
CA PRO A 24 100.07 0.48 7.36
C PRO A 24 100.69 0.29 8.75
N GLU A 25 100.67 -0.94 9.24
CA GLU A 25 101.34 -1.26 10.48
C GLU A 25 102.79 -1.72 10.19
N PRO A 26 103.77 -0.94 10.61
CA PRO A 26 105.20 -1.22 10.28
C PRO A 26 105.67 -2.54 10.85
N LYS A 27 105.06 -3.10 11.88
CA LYS A 27 105.48 -4.39 12.50
C LYS A 27 105.41 -5.58 11.52
N TYR A 28 104.54 -5.52 10.49
CA TYR A 28 104.34 -6.55 9.53
C TYR A 28 105.30 -6.44 8.33
N VAL A 29 105.79 -5.26 8.09
CA VAL A 29 106.67 -5.04 6.89
C VAL A 29 107.98 -5.74 6.99
N MET A 30 108.32 -6.64 6.02
CA MET A 30 109.52 -7.46 5.94
C MET A 30 109.71 -8.46 7.10
N ASN A 31 108.80 -8.44 8.12
CA ASN A 31 108.89 -9.27 9.32
C ASN A 31 107.93 -10.47 9.27
N GLU A 32 106.78 -10.28 8.58
CA GLU A 32 105.69 -11.23 8.57
C GLU A 32 105.30 -11.60 7.13
N THR A 33 104.73 -12.76 7.01
CA THR A 33 104.04 -13.18 5.77
C THR A 33 102.55 -13.08 5.95
N ILE A 34 101.76 -13.00 4.84
CA ILE A 34 100.33 -13.00 4.90
C ILE A 34 99.81 -14.25 5.64
N PHE A 35 100.52 -15.35 5.62
CA PHE A 35 100.11 -16.56 6.32
C PHE A 35 100.40 -16.50 7.81
N SER A 36 101.59 -15.97 8.23
CA SER A 36 101.86 -15.80 9.63
C SER A 36 100.94 -14.86 10.30
N VAL A 37 100.52 -13.76 9.60
CA VAL A 37 99.47 -12.86 10.07
C VAL A 37 98.12 -13.55 10.14
N ALA A 38 97.77 -14.34 9.14
CA ALA A 38 96.52 -15.09 9.14
C ALA A 38 96.41 -16.07 10.28
N ASP A 39 97.54 -16.77 10.59
CA ASP A 39 97.59 -17.73 11.69
C ASP A 39 97.61 -17.01 13.09
N GLY A 40 98.42 -15.94 13.21
CA GLY A 40 98.56 -15.19 14.44
C GLY A 40 97.29 -14.49 14.87
N GLU A 41 96.51 -13.99 13.93
CA GLU A 41 95.27 -13.30 14.17
C GLU A 41 94.03 -14.21 14.01
N ASN A 42 94.26 -15.52 13.81
CA ASN A 42 93.18 -16.52 13.60
C ASN A 42 92.16 -16.10 12.50
N MET A 43 92.68 -15.74 11.34
CA MET A 43 91.95 -15.32 10.15
C MET A 43 91.94 -16.35 9.00
N PRO A 44 91.10 -17.38 9.01
CA PRO A 44 91.11 -18.42 7.98
C PRO A 44 90.80 -17.86 6.57
N SER A 45 90.00 -16.85 6.49
CA SER A 45 89.68 -16.15 5.26
C SER A 45 90.91 -15.45 4.66
N LEU A 46 91.74 -14.79 5.45
CA LEU A 46 92.98 -14.16 5.01
C LEU A 46 93.93 -15.19 4.48
N ARG A 47 94.04 -16.38 5.11
CA ARG A 47 94.81 -17.50 4.65
C ARG A 47 94.39 -18.02 3.27
N SER A 48 93.08 -18.10 3.05
CA SER A 48 92.54 -18.49 1.73
C SER A 48 92.86 -17.44 0.66
N ILE A 49 92.63 -16.16 1.01
CA ILE A 49 92.97 -15.03 0.14
C ILE A 49 94.43 -15.00 -0.17
N GLY A 50 95.33 -15.22 0.80
CA GLY A 50 96.77 -15.28 0.62
C GLY A 50 97.21 -16.37 -0.40
N LYS A 51 96.60 -17.54 -0.35
CA LYS A 51 96.84 -18.58 -1.36
C LYS A 51 96.48 -18.11 -2.77
N ASN A 52 95.29 -17.42 -2.94
CA ASN A 52 94.90 -16.91 -4.21
C ASN A 52 95.78 -15.76 -4.71
N MET A 53 96.29 -14.93 -3.81
CA MET A 53 97.23 -13.85 -4.14
C MET A 53 98.57 -14.43 -4.66
N LEU A 54 99.09 -15.46 -4.03
CA LEU A 54 100.30 -16.12 -4.46
C LEU A 54 100.13 -16.88 -5.78
N ALA A 55 98.97 -17.41 -6.03
CA ALA A 55 98.59 -18.04 -7.29
C ALA A 55 98.40 -17.04 -8.44
N GLY A 56 98.51 -15.69 -8.16
CA GLY A 56 98.35 -14.67 -9.19
C GLY A 56 96.87 -14.48 -9.59
N VAL A 57 95.92 -14.82 -8.71
CA VAL A 57 94.51 -14.69 -8.96
C VAL A 57 93.97 -13.39 -8.36
N SER A 58 93.23 -12.66 -9.13
CA SER A 58 92.45 -11.47 -8.58
C SER A 58 91.15 -11.91 -7.97
N GLY A 59 90.73 -11.28 -6.92
CA GLY A 59 89.51 -11.61 -6.26
C GLY A 59 89.04 -10.59 -5.25
N PHE A 60 87.83 -10.86 -4.70
CA PHE A 60 87.19 -10.09 -3.63
C PHE A 60 86.66 -11.12 -2.62
N GLY A 61 86.77 -10.80 -1.35
CA GLY A 61 86.20 -11.65 -0.29
C GLY A 61 86.28 -11.05 1.11
N ALA A 62 85.65 -11.75 2.04
CA ALA A 62 85.68 -11.34 3.45
C ALA A 62 87.09 -11.48 4.03
N PHE A 63 87.64 -10.32 4.47
CA PHE A 63 88.93 -10.28 5.09
C PHE A 63 88.89 -10.71 6.57
N GLY A 64 87.75 -10.47 7.22
CA GLY A 64 87.62 -10.66 8.66
C GLY A 64 87.83 -9.34 9.45
N ASN A 65 88.12 -9.41 10.72
CA ASN A 65 88.45 -8.25 11.53
C ASN A 65 89.91 -7.81 11.29
N SER A 66 89.97 -6.60 10.71
CA SER A 66 91.35 -6.04 10.44
C SER A 66 91.92 -5.47 11.75
N THR A 67 93.18 -5.82 11.97
CA THR A 67 94.01 -5.28 13.09
C THR A 67 94.21 -3.78 12.99
N VAL A 68 94.23 -3.23 11.75
CA VAL A 68 94.43 -1.81 11.49
C VAL A 68 93.19 -1.02 11.78
N THR A 69 92.01 -1.52 11.38
CA THR A 69 90.77 -0.80 11.51
C THR A 69 89.90 -1.23 12.70
N GLY A 70 90.26 -2.39 13.32
CA GLY A 70 89.47 -3.01 14.39
C GLY A 70 88.04 -3.43 13.99
N LYS A 71 87.70 -3.41 12.69
CA LYS A 71 86.36 -3.66 12.13
C LYS A 71 86.43 -4.83 11.12
N ARG A 72 85.25 -5.41 10.93
CA ARG A 72 85.08 -6.37 9.84
C ARG A 72 85.30 -5.69 8.49
N CYS A 73 86.20 -6.26 7.68
CA CYS A 73 86.55 -5.67 6.41
C CYS A 73 86.31 -6.70 5.27
N GLU A 74 86.17 -6.19 4.10
CA GLU A 74 86.25 -6.93 2.83
C GLU A 74 87.56 -6.56 2.13
N MET A 75 88.09 -7.45 1.33
CA MET A 75 89.33 -7.19 0.64
C MET A 75 89.19 -7.51 -0.85
N ALA A 76 89.62 -6.59 -1.67
CA ALA A 76 89.92 -6.83 -3.08
C ALA A 76 91.41 -7.07 -3.21
N TYR A 77 91.83 -8.01 -4.06
CA TYR A 77 93.26 -8.29 -4.29
C TYR A 77 93.44 -8.56 -5.77
N ALA A 78 94.66 -8.19 -6.22
CA ALA A 78 95.06 -8.41 -7.60
C ALA A 78 96.59 -8.58 -7.72
N PRO A 79 97.08 -9.38 -8.64
CA PRO A 79 98.52 -9.54 -8.88
C PRO A 79 99.08 -8.33 -9.65
N ILE A 80 100.31 -7.93 -9.36
CA ILE A 80 101.08 -6.97 -10.14
C ILE A 80 102.04 -7.79 -11.02
N VAL A 81 101.64 -7.98 -12.28
CA VAL A 81 102.27 -8.91 -13.21
C VAL A 81 103.78 -8.63 -13.43
N SER A 82 104.17 -7.33 -13.42
CA SER A 82 105.54 -6.91 -13.65
C SER A 82 106.55 -7.32 -12.59
N THR A 83 106.08 -7.53 -11.34
CA THR A 83 106.92 -7.78 -10.20
C THR A 83 106.69 -9.15 -9.54
N GLY A 84 105.62 -9.84 -9.95
CA GLY A 84 105.13 -11.04 -9.28
C GLY A 84 104.58 -10.82 -7.86
N TRP A 85 104.34 -9.57 -7.48
CA TRP A 85 103.74 -9.18 -6.22
C TRP A 85 102.20 -9.18 -6.30
N SER A 86 101.52 -9.08 -5.14
CA SER A 86 100.11 -8.94 -5.09
C SER A 86 99.71 -7.76 -4.17
N LEU A 87 98.85 -6.95 -4.67
CA LEU A 87 98.21 -5.84 -3.95
C LEU A 87 96.90 -6.31 -3.29
N GLY A 88 96.81 -6.06 -1.99
CA GLY A 88 95.53 -6.17 -1.24
C GLY A 88 94.99 -4.79 -0.88
N TYR A 89 93.71 -4.57 -1.14
CA TYR A 89 92.99 -3.37 -0.78
C TYR A 89 91.83 -3.71 0.21
N VAL A 90 91.95 -3.24 1.42
CA VAL A 90 91.05 -3.58 2.53
C VAL A 90 90.11 -2.44 2.82
N VAL A 91 88.78 -2.72 2.82
CA VAL A 91 87.75 -1.74 3.08
C VAL A 91 86.81 -2.25 4.18
N PRO A 92 86.55 -1.48 5.23
CA PRO A 92 85.57 -1.89 6.24
C PRO A 92 84.22 -2.13 5.63
N ALA A 93 83.55 -3.26 5.91
CA ALA A 93 82.29 -3.70 5.35
C ALA A 93 81.16 -2.62 5.60
N ARG A 94 81.24 -1.93 6.68
CA ARG A 94 80.29 -0.82 7.01
C ARG A 94 80.22 0.25 5.90
N TYR A 95 81.36 0.57 5.26
CA TYR A 95 81.29 1.61 4.20
C TYR A 95 80.74 1.09 2.90
N LEU A 96 80.85 -0.17 2.62
CA LEU A 96 80.26 -0.80 1.45
C LEU A 96 78.77 -0.91 1.58
N PHE A 97 78.24 -1.18 2.77
CA PHE A 97 76.85 -1.47 3.02
C PHE A 97 76.07 -0.32 3.64
N PHE A 98 76.74 0.82 4.00
CA PHE A 98 76.07 1.96 4.65
C PHE A 98 74.88 2.48 3.85
N ASN A 99 74.97 2.59 2.55
CA ASN A 99 73.88 3.06 1.70
C ASN A 99 72.74 2.04 1.63
N LEU A 100 73.04 0.77 1.73
CA LEU A 100 72.01 -0.29 1.77
C LEU A 100 71.22 -0.29 3.08
N GLU A 101 71.88 -0.07 4.23
CA GLU A 101 71.20 0.04 5.51
C GLU A 101 70.30 1.26 5.56
N LEU A 102 70.78 2.40 5.04
CA LEU A 102 70.00 3.62 4.93
C LEU A 102 68.78 3.44 4.04
N MET A 103 68.97 2.83 2.86
CA MET A 103 67.88 2.52 1.92
C MET A 103 66.84 1.59 2.56
N ASN A 104 67.26 0.52 3.24
CA ASN A 104 66.37 -0.42 3.90
C ASN A 104 65.53 0.26 5.00
N ARG A 105 66.17 1.09 5.84
CA ARG A 105 65.46 1.91 6.86
C ARG A 105 64.45 2.88 6.25
N THR A 106 64.80 3.49 5.13
CA THR A 106 63.89 4.41 4.42
C THR A 106 62.71 3.67 3.86
N ILE A 107 62.90 2.50 3.22
CA ILE A 107 61.81 1.66 2.66
C ILE A 107 60.84 1.21 3.77
N VAL A 108 61.37 0.78 4.93
CA VAL A 108 60.55 0.38 6.08
C VAL A 108 59.73 1.55 6.59
N LEU A 109 60.29 2.77 6.72
CA LEU A 109 59.56 3.94 7.16
C LEU A 109 58.49 4.36 6.18
N VAL A 110 58.75 4.37 4.88
CA VAL A 110 57.79 4.70 3.85
C VAL A 110 56.67 3.65 3.80
N GLY A 111 57.00 2.37 3.93
CA GLY A 111 56.00 1.29 4.00
C GLY A 111 55.11 1.44 5.23
N PHE A 112 55.66 1.72 6.40
CA PHE A 112 54.89 1.95 7.62
C PHE A 112 53.96 3.17 7.52
N MET A 113 54.49 4.27 6.98
CA MET A 113 53.68 5.48 6.71
C MET A 113 52.55 5.19 5.71
N GLY A 114 52.80 4.42 4.66
CA GLY A 114 51.79 3.99 3.71
C GLY A 114 50.65 3.21 4.34
N ILE A 115 50.96 2.28 5.27
CA ILE A 115 49.96 1.51 6.00
C ILE A 115 49.08 2.41 6.88
N ILE A 116 49.68 3.41 7.57
CA ILE A 116 48.97 4.36 8.40
C ILE A 116 47.99 5.17 7.50
N ILE A 117 48.48 5.71 6.41
CA ILE A 117 47.63 6.50 5.47
C ILE A 117 46.47 5.63 4.94
N LEU A 118 46.77 4.41 4.53
CA LEU A 118 45.75 3.47 4.06
C LEU A 118 44.71 3.20 5.16
N GLY A 119 45.13 2.98 6.39
CA GLY A 119 44.23 2.82 7.54
C GLY A 119 43.33 4.01 7.76
N ILE A 120 43.88 5.22 7.69
CA ILE A 120 43.08 6.46 7.79
C ILE A 120 42.05 6.56 6.66
N VAL A 121 42.43 6.27 5.43
CA VAL A 121 41.55 6.28 4.26
C VAL A 121 40.41 5.28 4.42
N VAL A 122 40.72 4.04 4.82
CA VAL A 122 39.72 3.00 5.04
C VAL A 122 38.71 3.42 6.13
N VAL A 123 39.18 3.95 7.25
CA VAL A 123 38.30 4.43 8.32
C VAL A 123 37.43 5.59 7.85
N ARG A 124 37.99 6.50 7.04
CA ARG A 124 37.20 7.60 6.45
C ARG A 124 36.10 7.09 5.52
N ILE A 125 36.44 6.21 4.60
CA ILE A 125 35.46 5.60 3.67
C ILE A 125 34.37 4.85 4.47
N ALA A 126 34.76 4.08 5.49
CA ALA A 126 33.79 3.38 6.32
C ALA A 126 32.80 4.34 7.02
N ARG A 127 33.30 5.45 7.56
CA ARG A 127 32.45 6.44 8.25
C ARG A 127 31.57 7.26 7.30
N GLN A 128 32.08 7.65 6.14
CA GLN A 128 31.36 8.50 5.21
C GLN A 128 30.37 7.75 4.32
N ILE A 129 30.62 6.48 4.00
CA ILE A 129 29.79 5.74 3.07
C ILE A 129 29.12 4.54 3.75
N LEU A 130 29.89 3.67 4.37
CA LEU A 130 29.41 2.34 4.80
C LEU A 130 28.40 2.43 5.95
N TYR A 131 28.66 3.27 6.97
CA TYR A 131 27.76 3.42 8.11
C TYR A 131 26.44 4.10 7.74
N PRO A 132 26.41 5.25 7.04
CA PRO A 132 25.15 5.88 6.64
C PRO A 132 24.29 5.02 5.73
N VAL A 133 24.88 4.26 4.81
CA VAL A 133 24.14 3.32 3.96
C VAL A 133 23.51 2.19 4.79
N LYS A 134 24.22 1.70 5.81
CA LYS A 134 23.67 0.69 6.72
C LYS A 134 22.53 1.23 7.59
N ASP A 135 22.66 2.47 8.06
CA ASP A 135 21.59 3.13 8.81
C ASP A 135 20.35 3.34 7.92
N LEU A 136 20.54 3.66 6.63
CA LEU A 136 19.46 3.76 5.67
C LEU A 136 18.80 2.39 5.43
N GLU A 137 19.58 1.30 5.32
CA GLU A 137 19.03 -0.07 5.21
C GLU A 137 18.16 -0.42 6.42
N LEU A 138 18.62 -0.09 7.62
CA LEU A 138 17.85 -0.31 8.85
C LEU A 138 16.55 0.50 8.87
N ALA A 139 16.61 1.77 8.45
CA ALA A 139 15.43 2.61 8.36
C ALA A 139 14.41 2.07 7.36
N VAL A 140 14.85 1.63 6.17
CA VAL A 140 13.96 0.97 5.18
C VAL A 140 13.29 -0.26 5.77
N ARG A 141 14.02 -1.07 6.51
CA ARG A 141 13.50 -2.28 7.17
C ARG A 141 12.47 -1.94 8.25
N GLU A 142 12.73 -0.93 9.07
CA GLU A 142 11.77 -0.47 10.09
C GLU A 142 10.52 0.11 9.45
N TYR A 143 10.64 0.93 8.40
CA TYR A 143 9.51 1.51 7.68
C TYR A 143 8.65 0.44 6.99
N SER A 144 9.28 -0.59 6.40
CA SER A 144 8.56 -1.72 5.82
C SER A 144 7.76 -2.53 6.84
N ARG A 145 8.12 -2.46 8.12
CA ARG A 145 7.39 -3.06 9.23
C ARG A 145 6.32 -2.14 9.82
N GLY A 146 6.18 -0.93 9.28
CA GLY A 146 5.22 0.07 9.74
C GLY A 146 5.74 1.01 10.84
N ASN A 147 7.01 0.90 11.26
CA ASN A 147 7.61 1.80 12.24
C ASN A 147 8.15 3.06 11.55
N LEU A 148 7.24 3.97 11.18
CA LEU A 148 7.59 5.24 10.54
C LEU A 148 8.18 6.29 11.51
N ASP A 149 8.29 5.98 12.81
CA ASP A 149 8.89 6.89 13.81
C ASP A 149 10.39 6.69 13.97
N TYR A 150 10.97 5.68 13.34
CA TYR A 150 12.41 5.50 13.31
C TYR A 150 13.07 6.72 12.65
N GLN A 151 14.08 7.30 13.35
CA GLN A 151 14.80 8.47 12.88
C GLN A 151 16.16 8.08 12.35
N LEU A 152 16.46 8.52 11.14
CA LEU A 152 17.82 8.49 10.60
C LEU A 152 18.66 9.58 11.28
N PRO A 153 19.95 9.33 11.56
CA PRO A 153 20.88 10.36 11.99
C PRO A 153 20.91 11.53 10.98
N GLU A 154 21.06 12.73 11.48
CA GLU A 154 21.27 13.88 10.60
C GLU A 154 22.61 13.75 9.86
N PRO A 155 22.64 14.04 8.54
CA PRO A 155 23.86 13.93 7.77
C PRO A 155 24.89 14.98 8.23
N GLU A 156 26.14 14.54 8.46
CA GLU A 156 27.23 15.42 8.90
C GLU A 156 27.95 16.14 7.74
N HIS A 157 27.69 15.74 6.49
CA HIS A 157 28.40 16.23 5.30
C HIS A 157 27.42 16.58 4.18
N GLU A 158 27.86 17.45 3.25
CA GLU A 158 27.11 17.76 2.03
C GLU A 158 27.63 16.89 0.87
N ASP A 159 27.14 15.64 0.80
CA ASP A 159 27.47 14.68 -0.25
C ASP A 159 26.21 14.00 -0.81
N GLU A 160 26.37 13.09 -1.77
CA GLU A 160 25.27 12.36 -2.40
C GLU A 160 24.52 11.46 -1.40
N ILE A 161 25.22 10.93 -0.40
CA ILE A 161 24.60 10.09 0.65
C ILE A 161 23.72 10.95 1.56
N SER A 162 24.18 12.13 1.90
CA SER A 162 23.43 13.12 2.68
C SER A 162 22.17 13.57 1.96
N THR A 163 22.27 13.82 0.67
CA THR A 163 21.12 14.14 -0.18
C THR A 163 20.12 12.97 -0.20
N LEU A 164 20.60 11.73 -0.30
CA LEU A 164 19.74 10.54 -0.26
C LEU A 164 19.00 10.40 1.08
N ILE A 165 19.67 10.66 2.19
CA ILE A 165 19.04 10.65 3.52
C ILE A 165 17.95 11.71 3.64
N LEU A 166 18.18 12.92 3.13
CA LEU A 166 17.19 13.99 3.15
C LEU A 166 15.97 13.67 2.31
N GLU A 167 16.16 13.18 1.07
CA GLU A 167 15.06 12.75 0.21
C GLU A 167 14.29 11.56 0.80
N PHE A 168 14.98 10.66 1.46
CA PHE A 168 14.35 9.54 2.15
C PHE A 168 13.50 9.99 3.35
N ASN A 169 13.99 10.94 4.13
CA ASN A 169 13.22 11.55 5.22
C ASN A 169 11.97 12.26 4.70
N LYS A 170 12.12 13.02 3.60
CA LYS A 170 10.97 13.68 2.95
C LYS A 170 9.93 12.66 2.48
N MET A 171 10.37 11.59 1.81
CA MET A 171 9.47 10.50 1.40
C MET A 171 8.75 9.87 2.59
N LYS A 172 9.44 9.66 3.71
CA LYS A 172 8.84 9.15 4.96
C LYS A 172 7.74 10.09 5.48
N ASP A 173 8.00 11.39 5.48
CA ASP A 173 7.05 12.39 5.97
C ASP A 173 5.83 12.48 5.04
N ASP A 174 6.03 12.43 3.72
CA ASP A 174 4.96 12.36 2.71
C ASP A 174 4.09 11.10 2.92
N ILE A 175 4.70 9.95 3.17
CA ILE A 175 3.98 8.70 3.47
C ILE A 175 3.16 8.82 4.75
N LYS A 176 3.72 9.41 5.82
CA LYS A 176 2.99 9.65 7.08
C LYS A 176 1.77 10.52 6.86
N GLU A 177 1.93 11.60 6.10
CA GLU A 177 0.83 12.50 5.77
C GLU A 177 -0.26 11.78 4.96
N GLN A 178 0.11 11.01 3.95
CA GLN A 178 -0.86 10.22 3.18
C GLN A 178 -1.60 9.19 4.03
N ILE A 179 -0.90 8.50 4.92
CA ILE A 179 -1.53 7.55 5.85
C ILE A 179 -2.52 8.26 6.78
N ALA A 180 -2.18 9.45 7.26
CA ALA A 180 -3.08 10.24 8.10
C ALA A 180 -4.34 10.67 7.34
N ILE A 181 -4.19 11.13 6.10
CA ILE A 181 -5.32 11.50 5.21
C ILE A 181 -6.22 10.28 4.94
N ILE A 182 -5.63 9.13 4.60
CA ILE A 182 -6.39 7.90 4.33
C ILE A 182 -7.16 7.44 5.57
N ARG A 183 -6.53 7.48 6.76
CA ARG A 183 -7.19 7.13 8.03
C ARG A 183 -8.33 8.07 8.36
N GLN A 184 -8.14 9.38 8.14
CA GLN A 184 -9.20 10.36 8.36
C GLN A 184 -10.36 10.13 7.39
N ALA A 185 -10.09 9.94 6.09
CA ALA A 185 -11.12 9.65 5.10
C ALA A 185 -11.88 8.34 5.39
N ALA A 186 -11.18 7.31 5.86
CA ALA A 186 -11.80 6.05 6.27
C ALA A 186 -12.72 6.24 7.49
N SER A 187 -12.29 7.01 8.50
CA SER A 187 -13.10 7.33 9.68
C SER A 187 -14.34 8.17 9.33
N ASP A 188 -14.16 9.15 8.45
CA ASP A 188 -15.29 10.00 8.02
C ASP A 188 -16.30 9.20 7.19
N ARG A 189 -15.82 8.28 6.36
CA ARG A 189 -16.69 7.35 5.63
C ARG A 189 -17.46 6.42 6.57
N GLU A 190 -16.80 5.83 7.56
CA GLU A 190 -17.44 4.95 8.55
C GLU A 190 -18.55 5.69 9.34
N LYS A 191 -18.28 6.94 9.72
CA LYS A 191 -19.30 7.79 10.39
C LYS A 191 -20.49 8.06 9.47
N ALA A 192 -20.22 8.43 8.22
CA ALA A 192 -21.29 8.70 7.25
C ALA A 192 -22.13 7.42 6.96
N GLU A 193 -21.50 6.25 6.84
CA GLU A 193 -22.21 4.97 6.68
C GLU A 193 -23.06 4.63 7.92
N SER A 194 -22.56 4.91 9.13
CA SER A 194 -23.31 4.73 10.37
C SER A 194 -24.52 5.68 10.48
N GLU A 195 -24.36 6.95 10.11
CA GLU A 195 -25.45 7.93 10.08
C GLU A 195 -26.54 7.54 9.06
N LEU A 196 -26.15 7.06 7.89
CA LEU A 196 -27.07 6.55 6.88
C LEU A 196 -27.81 5.29 7.36
N GLN A 197 -27.14 4.41 8.10
CA GLN A 197 -27.79 3.23 8.69
C GLN A 197 -28.87 3.63 9.69
N ILE A 198 -28.61 4.61 10.56
CA ILE A 198 -29.59 5.14 11.49
C ILE A 198 -30.77 5.79 10.73
N ALA A 199 -30.50 6.55 9.68
CA ALA A 199 -31.54 7.14 8.84
C ALA A 199 -32.43 6.06 8.21
N TRP A 200 -31.84 4.97 7.73
CA TRP A 200 -32.60 3.81 7.22
C TRP A 200 -33.49 3.16 8.30
N GLU A 201 -32.96 2.97 9.51
CA GLU A 201 -33.76 2.42 10.60
C GLU A 201 -34.99 3.30 10.95
N ILE A 202 -34.77 4.61 10.98
CA ILE A 202 -35.87 5.58 11.21
C ILE A 202 -36.89 5.48 10.07
N GLN A 203 -36.44 5.55 8.81
CA GLN A 203 -37.31 5.47 7.63
C GLN A 203 -38.10 4.14 7.63
N ASN A 204 -37.42 3.04 7.83
CA ASN A 204 -38.03 1.71 7.85
C ASN A 204 -38.99 1.50 9.01
N SER A 205 -38.87 2.30 10.08
CA SER A 205 -39.85 2.32 11.18
C SER A 205 -41.16 3.00 10.85
N MET A 206 -41.18 3.90 9.84
CA MET A 206 -42.37 4.60 9.38
C MET A 206 -43.25 3.72 8.49
N LEU A 207 -42.68 2.73 7.85
CA LEU A 207 -43.40 1.77 7.02
C LEU A 207 -44.05 0.69 7.87
N PRO A 208 -45.33 0.32 7.62
CA PRO A 208 -46.00 -0.72 8.37
C PRO A 208 -45.31 -2.08 8.15
N LYS A 209 -44.91 -2.74 9.24
CA LYS A 209 -44.31 -4.08 9.24
C LYS A 209 -45.28 -5.17 9.64
N ASN A 210 -46.28 -4.79 10.38
CA ASN A 210 -47.33 -5.67 10.85
C ASN A 210 -48.68 -5.18 10.29
N PHE A 211 -49.36 -6.04 9.59
CA PHE A 211 -50.65 -5.79 8.98
C PHE A 211 -51.82 -6.38 9.77
N ASP A 212 -51.60 -7.00 10.94
CA ASP A 212 -52.63 -7.66 11.76
C ASP A 212 -53.79 -6.72 12.11
N SER A 213 -53.52 -5.44 12.32
CA SER A 213 -54.54 -4.43 12.59
C SER A 213 -55.42 -4.06 11.39
N VAL A 214 -54.94 -4.38 10.19
CA VAL A 214 -55.62 -4.08 8.91
C VAL A 214 -56.13 -5.32 8.25
N CYS A 215 -55.40 -6.46 8.38
CA CYS A 215 -55.88 -7.75 7.99
C CYS A 215 -57.17 -8.10 8.73
N SER A 216 -58.06 -8.78 8.05
CA SER A 216 -59.32 -9.25 8.58
C SER A 216 -59.50 -10.73 8.19
N ASP A 217 -60.58 -11.33 8.61
CA ASP A 217 -60.98 -12.64 8.07
C ASP A 217 -61.21 -12.61 6.54
N ILE A 218 -61.39 -11.38 6.00
CA ILE A 218 -61.68 -11.13 4.59
C ILE A 218 -60.40 -10.78 3.79
N LEU A 219 -59.45 -10.05 4.38
CA LEU A 219 -58.25 -9.56 3.68
C LEU A 219 -56.95 -10.19 4.21
N ASP A 220 -56.11 -10.62 3.32
CA ASP A 220 -54.70 -10.98 3.56
C ASP A 220 -53.79 -9.95 2.83
N ILE A 221 -52.98 -9.25 3.61
CA ILE A 221 -52.18 -8.11 3.10
C ILE A 221 -50.73 -8.29 3.49
N TYR A 222 -49.84 -8.07 2.52
CA TYR A 222 -48.41 -8.04 2.76
C TYR A 222 -47.76 -7.03 1.82
N ALA A 223 -46.76 -6.32 2.36
CA ALA A 223 -45.89 -5.44 1.58
C ALA A 223 -44.48 -5.45 2.14
N PHE A 224 -43.54 -5.12 1.29
CA PHE A 224 -42.14 -4.87 1.70
C PHE A 224 -41.47 -3.93 0.72
N VAL A 225 -40.35 -3.35 1.16
CA VAL A 225 -39.43 -2.56 0.35
C VAL A 225 -38.02 -3.10 0.48
N ARG A 226 -37.30 -3.07 -0.62
CA ARG A 226 -35.86 -3.37 -0.70
C ARG A 226 -35.17 -2.21 -1.38
N PRO A 227 -34.54 -1.30 -0.62
CA PRO A 227 -33.86 -0.17 -1.20
C PRO A 227 -32.60 -0.62 -1.97
N ALA A 228 -32.30 0.07 -3.06
CA ALA A 228 -31.08 -0.13 -3.85
C ALA A 228 -29.83 0.42 -3.16
N ARG A 229 -30.01 1.41 -2.27
CA ARG A 229 -28.96 2.01 -1.43
C ARG A 229 -29.34 1.89 0.05
N GLN A 230 -28.53 2.52 0.94
CA GLN A 230 -28.84 2.50 2.37
C GLN A 230 -30.22 3.07 2.72
N VAL A 231 -30.65 4.10 2.00
CA VAL A 231 -32.00 4.70 2.15
C VAL A 231 -32.63 4.87 0.77
N GLY A 232 -33.95 4.66 0.68
CA GLY A 232 -34.70 4.66 -0.57
C GLY A 232 -35.75 5.78 -0.65
N GLY A 233 -36.31 5.97 -1.85
CA GLY A 233 -37.45 6.85 -2.13
C GLY A 233 -38.80 6.16 -2.05
N ASP A 234 -38.82 4.86 -2.16
CA ASP A 234 -40.01 4.04 -2.21
C ASP A 234 -40.80 4.07 -0.89
N LEU A 235 -42.08 4.02 -1.04
CA LEU A 235 -43.03 4.02 0.07
C LEU A 235 -44.21 3.11 -0.16
N TYR A 236 -44.76 2.60 0.94
CA TYR A 236 -46.06 2.00 0.97
C TYR A 236 -46.71 2.26 2.32
N ASP A 237 -48.04 2.24 2.34
CA ASP A 237 -48.82 2.29 3.57
C ASP A 237 -50.15 1.60 3.41
N VAL A 238 -50.65 1.05 4.51
CA VAL A 238 -51.97 0.41 4.56
C VAL A 238 -52.60 0.75 5.91
N PHE A 239 -53.77 1.35 5.88
CA PHE A 239 -54.46 1.70 7.10
C PHE A 239 -55.99 1.60 6.94
N ARG A 240 -56.64 1.26 8.01
CA ARG A 240 -58.09 1.18 8.04
C ARG A 240 -58.70 2.57 8.19
N ILE A 241 -59.65 2.90 7.31
CA ILE A 241 -60.32 4.22 7.27
C ILE A 241 -61.76 4.16 7.79
N SER A 242 -62.35 2.98 7.81
CA SER A 242 -63.63 2.67 8.45
C SER A 242 -63.69 1.19 8.80
N PRO A 243 -64.74 0.71 9.48
CA PRO A 243 -64.90 -0.73 9.79
C PRO A 243 -64.85 -1.65 8.56
N THR A 244 -65.25 -1.17 7.37
CA THR A 244 -65.34 -1.94 6.12
C THR A 244 -64.40 -1.43 5.03
N ARG A 245 -63.60 -0.37 5.31
CA ARG A 245 -62.76 0.26 4.28
C ARG A 245 -61.28 0.30 4.68
N VAL A 246 -60.45 -0.09 3.76
CA VAL A 246 -59.00 -0.07 3.92
C VAL A 246 -58.36 0.77 2.83
N ALA A 247 -57.56 1.76 3.19
CA ALA A 247 -56.75 2.54 2.30
C ALA A 247 -55.41 1.82 2.05
N VAL A 248 -54.95 1.84 0.79
CA VAL A 248 -53.62 1.38 0.37
C VAL A 248 -52.91 2.49 -0.38
N LEU A 249 -51.63 2.66 -0.09
CA LEU A 249 -50.77 3.66 -0.72
C LEU A 249 -49.47 2.98 -1.12
N ILE A 250 -49.03 3.26 -2.34
CA ILE A 250 -47.67 2.87 -2.81
C ILE A 250 -47.14 3.97 -3.71
N GLY A 251 -45.84 4.24 -3.63
CA GLY A 251 -45.24 5.30 -4.43
C GLY A 251 -43.74 5.22 -4.46
N ASP A 252 -43.15 6.00 -5.35
CA ASP A 252 -41.74 6.19 -5.53
C ASP A 252 -41.41 7.67 -5.68
N VAL A 253 -40.42 8.11 -4.90
CA VAL A 253 -39.89 9.47 -4.87
C VAL A 253 -38.71 9.61 -5.81
N SER A 254 -38.75 10.63 -6.66
CA SER A 254 -37.63 10.95 -7.55
C SER A 254 -36.32 11.15 -6.81
N GLY A 255 -35.26 10.55 -7.34
CA GLY A 255 -33.89 10.59 -6.75
C GLY A 255 -33.67 9.50 -5.72
N LYS A 256 -32.51 9.51 -5.09
CA LYS A 256 -32.07 8.44 -4.18
C LYS A 256 -31.34 9.02 -2.97
N GLY A 257 -31.31 8.28 -1.88
CA GLY A 257 -30.59 8.67 -0.66
C GLY A 257 -31.42 9.53 0.31
N PRO A 258 -30.76 10.27 1.24
CA PRO A 258 -31.43 10.92 2.37
C PRO A 258 -32.53 11.90 2.00
N SER A 259 -32.37 12.67 0.92
CA SER A 259 -33.39 13.64 0.46
C SER A 259 -34.69 12.96 0.03
N ALA A 260 -34.57 11.84 -0.74
CA ALA A 260 -35.71 11.04 -1.16
C ALA A 260 -36.41 10.39 0.05
N ALA A 261 -35.66 9.89 1.02
CA ALA A 261 -36.17 9.31 2.24
C ALA A 261 -36.96 10.30 3.10
N LEU A 262 -36.49 11.56 3.22
CA LEU A 262 -37.19 12.62 3.95
C LEU A 262 -38.48 13.03 3.23
N PHE A 263 -38.42 13.16 1.90
CA PHE A 263 -39.59 13.49 1.08
C PHE A 263 -40.65 12.37 1.16
N MET A 264 -40.23 11.12 1.10
CA MET A 264 -41.05 9.91 1.33
C MET A 264 -41.81 10.00 2.68
N SER A 265 -41.04 10.30 3.75
CA SER A 265 -41.61 10.43 5.11
C SER A 265 -42.67 11.52 5.19
N MET A 266 -42.45 12.65 4.49
CA MET A 266 -43.43 13.73 4.38
C MET A 266 -44.70 13.26 3.64
N VAL A 267 -44.54 12.54 2.53
CA VAL A 267 -45.68 12.03 1.75
C VAL A 267 -46.55 11.08 2.58
N ILE A 268 -45.93 10.08 3.24
CA ILE A 268 -46.68 9.12 4.09
C ILE A 268 -47.42 9.84 5.21
N THR A 269 -46.75 10.73 5.93
CA THR A 269 -47.33 11.45 7.04
C THR A 269 -48.50 12.32 6.57
N THR A 270 -48.32 13.01 5.46
CA THR A 270 -49.36 13.87 4.86
C THR A 270 -50.56 13.04 4.44
N ALA A 271 -50.36 11.89 3.79
CA ALA A 271 -51.44 11.01 3.39
C ALA A 271 -52.28 10.50 4.58
N LYS A 272 -51.62 10.10 5.67
CA LYS A 272 -52.32 9.63 6.89
C LYS A 272 -53.10 10.76 7.61
N VAL A 273 -52.42 11.88 7.83
CA VAL A 273 -52.97 12.97 8.65
C VAL A 273 -54.11 13.73 7.94
N LEU A 274 -53.99 13.88 6.63
CA LEU A 274 -54.98 14.65 5.86
C LEU A 274 -56.14 13.81 5.33
N TRP A 275 -56.10 12.49 5.48
CA TRP A 275 -57.27 11.67 5.17
C TRP A 275 -58.47 12.07 6.02
N LYS A 276 -59.63 12.29 5.38
CA LYS A 276 -60.90 12.58 6.05
C LYS A 276 -61.93 11.55 5.66
N GLU A 277 -62.82 11.25 6.58
CA GLU A 277 -63.95 10.39 6.30
C GLU A 277 -64.78 10.91 5.11
N GLY A 278 -65.08 10.02 4.16
CA GLY A 278 -65.77 10.35 2.92
C GLY A 278 -64.90 10.83 1.76
N MET A 279 -63.56 11.00 1.95
CA MET A 279 -62.68 11.32 0.81
C MET A 279 -62.59 10.18 -0.16
N THR A 280 -62.48 10.52 -1.44
CA THR A 280 -62.18 9.59 -2.51
C THR A 280 -60.66 9.48 -2.73
N PRO A 281 -60.13 8.42 -3.39
CA PRO A 281 -58.72 8.31 -3.73
C PRO A 281 -58.20 9.49 -4.55
N ALA A 282 -59.01 10.07 -5.48
CA ALA A 282 -58.60 11.23 -6.25
C ALA A 282 -58.46 12.47 -5.38
N GLU A 283 -59.40 12.72 -4.47
CA GLU A 283 -59.37 13.85 -3.52
C GLU A 283 -58.22 13.71 -2.53
N ALA A 284 -57.90 12.51 -2.11
CA ALA A 284 -56.73 12.22 -1.26
C ALA A 284 -55.42 12.58 -1.98
N LEU A 285 -55.22 12.13 -3.23
CA LEU A 285 -54.08 12.52 -4.06
C LEU A 285 -53.99 14.02 -4.30
N GLU A 286 -55.12 14.70 -4.58
CA GLU A 286 -55.14 16.16 -4.74
C GLU A 286 -54.70 16.88 -3.47
N THR A 287 -55.10 16.37 -2.31
CA THR A 287 -54.75 16.94 -1.02
C THR A 287 -53.27 16.71 -0.68
N VAL A 288 -52.76 15.46 -0.85
CA VAL A 288 -51.35 15.13 -0.68
C VAL A 288 -50.47 15.95 -1.62
N ASN A 289 -50.84 15.99 -2.91
CA ASN A 289 -50.09 16.75 -3.91
C ASN A 289 -49.95 18.22 -3.52
N ARG A 290 -51.07 18.88 -3.09
CA ARG A 290 -51.09 20.29 -2.73
C ARG A 290 -50.14 20.59 -1.56
N GLU A 291 -50.20 19.80 -0.51
CA GLU A 291 -49.36 20.02 0.69
C GLU A 291 -47.91 19.70 0.43
N VAL A 292 -47.65 18.62 -0.31
CA VAL A 292 -46.28 18.21 -0.69
C VAL A 292 -45.66 19.25 -1.63
N SER A 293 -46.41 19.75 -2.64
CA SER A 293 -45.88 20.78 -3.55
C SER A 293 -45.58 22.12 -2.83
N ARG A 294 -46.37 22.50 -1.82
CA ARG A 294 -46.11 23.72 -1.03
C ARG A 294 -44.85 23.63 -0.18
N SER A 295 -44.56 22.45 0.32
CA SER A 295 -43.44 22.22 1.20
C SER A 295 -42.15 21.82 0.42
N ASN A 296 -42.26 21.62 -0.89
CA ASN A 296 -41.19 21.16 -1.75
C ASN A 296 -40.27 22.30 -2.23
N SER A 297 -39.14 22.45 -1.63
CA SER A 297 -38.07 23.40 -2.05
C SER A 297 -36.99 22.78 -2.89
N THR A 298 -37.08 21.47 -3.23
CA THR A 298 -35.98 20.67 -3.81
C THR A 298 -36.32 20.14 -5.19
N ASP A 299 -37.42 20.58 -5.81
CA ASP A 299 -37.90 20.10 -7.12
C ASP A 299 -38.11 18.59 -7.22
N MET A 300 -38.25 17.90 -6.09
CA MET A 300 -38.54 16.47 -6.04
C MET A 300 -40.00 16.21 -6.38
N PHE A 301 -40.27 15.04 -6.90
CA PHE A 301 -41.64 14.59 -7.17
C PHE A 301 -41.81 13.15 -6.68
N VAL A 302 -43.05 12.73 -6.61
CA VAL A 302 -43.39 11.36 -6.25
C VAL A 302 -44.45 10.79 -7.19
N THR A 303 -44.26 9.56 -7.62
CA THR A 303 -45.32 8.77 -8.23
C THR A 303 -46.12 8.12 -7.12
N LEU A 304 -47.45 8.21 -7.18
CA LEU A 304 -48.33 7.63 -6.16
C LEU A 304 -49.51 6.89 -6.76
N LEU A 305 -49.81 5.74 -6.18
CA LEU A 305 -51.10 5.08 -6.26
C LEU A 305 -51.76 5.23 -4.89
N PHE A 306 -52.96 5.76 -4.87
CA PHE A 306 -53.83 5.75 -3.71
C PHE A 306 -55.09 4.92 -4.02
N GLY A 307 -55.37 3.92 -3.19
CA GLY A 307 -56.50 3.03 -3.38
C GLY A 307 -57.35 2.83 -2.13
N VAL A 308 -58.62 2.58 -2.30
CA VAL A 308 -59.54 2.22 -1.22
C VAL A 308 -60.24 0.90 -1.57
N ILE A 309 -60.10 -0.08 -0.70
CA ILE A 309 -60.80 -1.36 -0.76
C ILE A 309 -62.04 -1.23 0.14
N ASP A 310 -63.21 -1.44 -0.43
CA ASP A 310 -64.48 -1.53 0.32
C ASP A 310 -64.86 -3.02 0.44
N GLU A 311 -64.75 -3.54 1.65
CA GLU A 311 -65.04 -4.94 1.97
C GLU A 311 -66.57 -5.24 1.81
N ALA A 312 -67.45 -4.24 2.08
CA ALA A 312 -68.89 -4.40 2.01
C ALA A 312 -69.43 -4.35 0.57
N GLU A 313 -68.90 -3.35 -0.19
CA GLU A 313 -69.34 -3.16 -1.59
C GLU A 313 -68.54 -4.04 -2.59
N GLU A 314 -67.59 -4.79 -2.09
CA GLU A 314 -66.71 -5.66 -2.91
C GLU A 314 -66.00 -4.92 -4.07
N THR A 315 -65.47 -3.73 -3.75
CA THR A 315 -64.85 -2.87 -4.76
C THR A 315 -63.46 -2.40 -4.35
N PHE A 316 -62.65 -2.10 -5.37
CA PHE A 316 -61.41 -1.36 -5.26
C PHE A 316 -61.48 -0.08 -6.08
N THR A 317 -61.39 1.04 -5.44
CA THR A 317 -61.35 2.37 -6.07
C THR A 317 -59.92 2.89 -5.98
N TYR A 318 -59.34 3.32 -7.11
CA TYR A 318 -57.94 3.79 -7.14
C TYR A 318 -57.79 5.04 -7.99
N ALA A 319 -56.76 5.81 -7.67
CA ALA A 319 -56.28 6.97 -8.43
C ALA A 319 -54.75 6.90 -8.56
N LEU A 320 -54.20 7.44 -9.65
CA LEU A 320 -52.79 7.40 -9.97
C LEU A 320 -52.24 8.82 -10.16
N ALA A 321 -51.09 9.09 -9.54
CA ALA A 321 -50.26 10.26 -9.77
C ALA A 321 -48.96 9.81 -10.51
N GLY A 322 -49.06 9.37 -11.76
CA GLY A 322 -47.93 8.92 -12.56
C GLY A 322 -47.36 7.53 -12.22
N HIS A 323 -47.96 6.85 -11.24
CA HIS A 323 -47.50 5.54 -10.76
C HIS A 323 -47.92 4.39 -11.69
N PRO A 324 -47.16 3.25 -11.75
CA PRO A 324 -47.59 2.07 -12.45
C PRO A 324 -48.97 1.57 -12.04
N ALA A 325 -49.81 1.19 -13.02
CA ALA A 325 -51.13 0.66 -12.73
C ALA A 325 -51.02 -0.77 -12.16
N PRO A 326 -51.81 -1.09 -11.12
CA PRO A 326 -51.74 -2.41 -10.45
C PRO A 326 -52.25 -3.53 -11.34
N TYR A 327 -51.88 -4.74 -10.98
CA TYR A 327 -52.45 -5.97 -11.56
C TYR A 327 -53.60 -6.48 -10.68
N MET A 328 -54.70 -6.85 -11.33
CA MET A 328 -55.79 -7.60 -10.75
C MET A 328 -55.67 -9.06 -11.24
N CYS A 329 -55.59 -9.98 -10.31
CA CYS A 329 -55.63 -11.40 -10.56
C CYS A 329 -56.97 -11.94 -10.07
N ALA A 330 -57.88 -12.21 -10.98
CA ALA A 330 -59.23 -12.70 -10.62
C ALA A 330 -59.17 -14.15 -10.10
N ALA A 331 -60.11 -14.53 -9.25
CA ALA A 331 -60.25 -15.91 -8.73
C ALA A 331 -60.24 -16.98 -9.83
N GLY A 332 -60.76 -16.64 -11.01
CA GLY A 332 -60.73 -17.48 -12.20
C GLY A 332 -59.39 -17.69 -12.89
N GLY A 333 -58.32 -16.98 -12.45
CA GLY A 333 -56.97 -17.06 -12.96
C GLY A 333 -56.67 -16.05 -14.08
N GLU A 334 -57.59 -15.16 -14.43
CA GLU A 334 -57.33 -14.06 -15.36
C GLU A 334 -56.48 -12.99 -14.67
N ILE A 335 -55.39 -12.56 -15.35
CA ILE A 335 -54.48 -11.50 -14.84
C ILE A 335 -54.57 -10.30 -15.77
N THR A 336 -55.10 -9.18 -15.26
CA THR A 336 -55.29 -7.97 -16.03
C THR A 336 -54.58 -6.81 -15.35
N GLN A 337 -53.78 -6.06 -16.09
CA GLN A 337 -53.33 -4.77 -15.60
C GLN A 337 -54.47 -3.77 -15.64
N LEU A 338 -54.75 -3.11 -14.53
CA LEU A 338 -55.79 -2.12 -14.46
C LEU A 338 -55.48 -0.89 -15.34
N GLU A 339 -56.49 -0.09 -15.61
CA GLU A 339 -56.36 1.08 -16.50
C GLU A 339 -55.36 2.07 -15.94
N ARG A 340 -54.43 2.55 -16.75
CA ARG A 340 -53.51 3.65 -16.40
C ARG A 340 -54.30 4.96 -16.45
N LEU A 341 -54.69 5.44 -15.30
CA LEU A 341 -55.42 6.69 -15.15
C LEU A 341 -54.53 7.90 -15.44
N ARG A 342 -55.15 8.97 -15.94
CA ARG A 342 -54.45 10.24 -16.17
C ARG A 342 -54.23 10.94 -14.83
N GLY A 343 -52.99 11.28 -14.52
CA GLY A 343 -52.58 12.04 -13.35
C GLY A 343 -51.16 12.53 -13.50
N ARG A 344 -50.90 13.77 -13.10
CA ARG A 344 -49.52 14.30 -13.06
C ARG A 344 -48.79 13.74 -11.84
N LEU A 345 -47.48 13.73 -11.90
CA LEU A 345 -46.64 13.43 -10.75
C LEU A 345 -46.98 14.38 -9.59
N ALA A 346 -47.04 13.89 -8.37
CA ALA A 346 -47.33 14.69 -7.20
C ALA A 346 -46.06 15.42 -6.70
N GLY A 347 -46.25 16.62 -6.15
CA GLY A 347 -45.12 17.41 -5.62
C GLY A 347 -44.59 18.49 -6.58
N VAL A 348 -45.04 18.51 -7.85
CA VAL A 348 -44.55 19.49 -8.85
C VAL A 348 -45.47 20.69 -8.97
N PHE A 349 -46.77 20.47 -9.04
CA PHE A 349 -47.77 21.55 -9.22
C PHE A 349 -48.87 21.43 -8.18
N GLU A 350 -49.12 22.49 -7.41
CA GLU A 350 -50.17 22.52 -6.36
C GLU A 350 -51.56 22.13 -6.85
N ASN A 351 -51.92 22.51 -8.09
CA ASN A 351 -53.25 22.33 -8.67
C ASN A 351 -53.37 21.04 -9.52
N GLY A 352 -52.66 19.96 -9.10
CA GLY A 352 -52.82 18.65 -9.75
C GLY A 352 -54.27 18.15 -9.63
N LYS A 353 -54.81 17.63 -10.74
CA LYS A 353 -56.14 16.97 -10.78
C LYS A 353 -55.92 15.49 -11.13
N TYR A 354 -56.63 14.64 -10.41
CA TYR A 354 -56.55 13.20 -10.56
C TYR A 354 -57.92 12.60 -10.88
N THR A 355 -57.91 11.53 -11.63
CA THR A 355 -59.13 10.75 -11.91
C THR A 355 -59.06 9.45 -11.13
N GLU A 356 -60.23 8.94 -10.76
CA GLU A 356 -60.33 7.65 -10.09
C GLU A 356 -61.18 6.66 -10.89
N LYS A 357 -60.99 5.37 -10.61
CA LYS A 357 -61.77 4.31 -11.16
C LYS A 357 -62.09 3.24 -10.14
N THR A 358 -63.32 2.80 -10.12
CA THR A 358 -63.80 1.70 -9.30
C THR A 358 -63.89 0.44 -10.13
N VAL A 359 -63.36 -0.65 -9.60
CA VAL A 359 -63.43 -2.01 -10.18
C VAL A 359 -63.94 -3.01 -9.15
N PRO A 360 -64.62 -4.08 -9.55
CA PRO A 360 -65.01 -5.15 -8.62
C PRO A 360 -63.73 -5.79 -8.00
N PHE A 361 -63.81 -6.09 -6.69
CA PHE A 361 -62.78 -6.85 -5.97
C PHE A 361 -63.45 -7.95 -5.16
N ARG A 362 -63.64 -9.09 -5.76
CA ARG A 362 -64.46 -10.20 -5.29
C ARG A 362 -63.67 -11.18 -4.40
N PRO A 363 -64.34 -12.05 -3.63
CA PRO A 363 -63.67 -13.11 -2.91
C PRO A 363 -62.81 -14.00 -3.86
N GLY A 364 -61.56 -14.22 -3.50
CA GLY A 364 -60.55 -14.92 -4.28
C GLY A 364 -59.74 -14.07 -5.23
N ASP A 365 -60.07 -12.78 -5.41
CA ASP A 365 -59.29 -11.85 -6.23
C ASP A 365 -58.03 -11.35 -5.43
N MET A 366 -56.99 -11.02 -6.18
CA MET A 366 -55.72 -10.47 -5.66
C MET A 366 -55.38 -9.19 -6.43
N LEU A 367 -55.00 -8.17 -5.67
CA LEU A 367 -54.37 -6.94 -6.15
C LEU A 367 -52.85 -7.01 -5.92
N TYR A 368 -52.09 -6.72 -6.98
CA TYR A 368 -50.63 -6.61 -6.90
C TYR A 368 -50.20 -5.21 -7.36
N MET A 369 -49.60 -4.49 -6.48
CA MET A 369 -49.06 -3.13 -6.66
C MET A 369 -47.55 -3.19 -6.53
N PHE A 370 -46.84 -2.38 -7.31
CA PHE A 370 -45.38 -2.40 -7.37
C PHE A 370 -44.82 -1.06 -7.84
N THR A 371 -43.56 -0.76 -7.47
CA THR A 371 -42.82 0.38 -8.01
C THR A 371 -42.02 -0.04 -9.25
N ASP A 372 -41.53 0.90 -10.03
CA ASP A 372 -40.85 0.68 -11.30
C ASP A 372 -39.55 -0.13 -11.17
N GLY A 373 -38.89 -0.14 -9.99
CA GLY A 373 -37.80 -1.04 -9.72
C GLY A 373 -38.12 -2.55 -9.91
N VAL A 374 -39.42 -2.89 -10.01
CA VAL A 374 -39.83 -4.28 -10.33
C VAL A 374 -39.79 -4.56 -11.82
N ASP A 375 -40.45 -3.74 -12.64
CA ASP A 375 -40.51 -3.95 -14.10
C ASP A 375 -39.23 -3.50 -14.81
N GLU A 376 -38.52 -2.55 -14.25
CA GLU A 376 -37.22 -2.08 -14.72
C GLU A 376 -36.01 -2.87 -14.18
N CYS A 377 -36.23 -3.88 -13.33
CA CYS A 377 -35.15 -4.76 -12.87
C CYS A 377 -34.37 -5.33 -14.07
N MET A 378 -33.06 -5.14 -14.09
CA MET A 378 -32.18 -5.50 -15.20
C MET A 378 -31.42 -6.79 -14.94
N ASP A 379 -31.21 -7.56 -16.02
CA ASP A 379 -30.21 -8.65 -16.04
C ASP A 379 -28.80 -8.12 -16.41
N LYS A 380 -27.82 -9.00 -16.48
CA LYS A 380 -26.43 -8.68 -16.86
C LYS A 380 -26.28 -8.12 -18.27
N GLU A 381 -27.24 -8.36 -19.14
CA GLU A 381 -27.30 -7.84 -20.51
C GLU A 381 -28.14 -6.54 -20.62
N ASN A 382 -28.50 -5.91 -19.50
CA ASN A 382 -29.33 -4.70 -19.41
C ASN A 382 -30.73 -4.87 -20.03
N ARG A 383 -31.32 -6.04 -19.98
CA ARG A 383 -32.69 -6.27 -20.39
C ARG A 383 -33.61 -6.12 -19.18
N GLN A 384 -34.73 -5.43 -19.32
CA GLN A 384 -35.70 -5.25 -18.24
C GLN A 384 -36.52 -6.53 -18.01
N PHE A 385 -36.94 -6.74 -16.76
CA PHE A 385 -37.85 -7.83 -16.37
C PHE A 385 -39.17 -7.74 -17.12
N GLY A 386 -39.79 -6.58 -17.08
CA GLY A 386 -40.92 -6.18 -17.91
C GLY A 386 -42.24 -6.88 -17.57
N HIS A 387 -43.31 -6.31 -18.11
CA HIS A 387 -44.68 -6.71 -17.80
C HIS A 387 -45.04 -8.15 -18.15
N GLU A 388 -44.39 -8.77 -19.13
CA GLU A 388 -44.66 -10.16 -19.49
C GLU A 388 -44.23 -11.13 -18.39
N ARG A 389 -43.03 -10.89 -17.81
CA ARG A 389 -42.52 -11.71 -16.70
C ARG A 389 -43.29 -11.45 -15.42
N ILE A 390 -43.75 -10.21 -15.20
CA ILE A 390 -44.68 -9.92 -14.10
C ILE A 390 -45.90 -10.81 -14.19
N ARG A 391 -46.59 -10.83 -15.32
CA ARG A 391 -47.79 -11.68 -15.52
C ARG A 391 -47.47 -13.18 -15.39
N TYR A 392 -46.33 -13.61 -15.84
CA TYR A 392 -45.89 -15.00 -15.71
C TYR A 392 -45.69 -15.37 -14.22
N SER A 393 -44.96 -14.57 -13.47
CA SER A 393 -44.71 -14.80 -12.04
C SER A 393 -45.99 -14.77 -11.20
N LEU A 394 -46.89 -13.79 -11.46
CA LEU A 394 -48.20 -13.74 -10.81
C LEU A 394 -49.04 -14.97 -11.10
N ARG A 395 -49.05 -15.49 -12.35
CA ARG A 395 -49.77 -16.72 -12.72
C ARG A 395 -49.22 -17.96 -12.01
N LYS A 396 -47.91 -18.04 -11.89
CA LYS A 396 -47.21 -19.13 -11.21
C LYS A 396 -47.48 -19.16 -9.71
N ASN A 397 -47.61 -17.97 -9.08
CA ASN A 397 -47.58 -17.79 -7.62
C ASN A 397 -48.93 -17.34 -7.00
N GLY A 398 -49.89 -16.91 -7.78
CA GLY A 398 -51.13 -16.18 -7.36
C GLY A 398 -52.14 -16.94 -6.51
N ARG A 399 -51.87 -18.20 -6.12
CA ARG A 399 -52.77 -19.00 -5.24
C ARG A 399 -52.18 -19.25 -3.86
N ARG A 400 -51.30 -18.37 -3.41
CA ARG A 400 -50.62 -18.46 -2.14
C ARG A 400 -51.10 -17.30 -1.23
N SER A 401 -50.64 -17.24 0.00
CA SER A 401 -50.83 -16.06 0.85
C SER A 401 -50.14 -14.82 0.24
N ALA A 402 -50.57 -13.63 0.61
CA ALA A 402 -50.00 -12.37 0.13
C ALA A 402 -48.47 -12.31 0.35
N LYS A 403 -48.03 -12.79 1.51
CA LYS A 403 -46.61 -12.89 1.84
C LYS A 403 -45.87 -13.86 0.90
N GLU A 404 -46.37 -15.05 0.70
CA GLU A 404 -45.74 -16.05 -0.16
C GLU A 404 -45.69 -15.60 -1.64
N VAL A 405 -46.71 -14.84 -2.09
CA VAL A 405 -46.70 -14.23 -3.45
C VAL A 405 -45.55 -13.23 -3.58
N CYS A 406 -45.40 -12.31 -2.65
CA CYS A 406 -44.33 -11.31 -2.67
C CYS A 406 -42.95 -11.96 -2.56
N ASP A 407 -42.77 -12.92 -1.62
CA ASP A 407 -41.51 -13.63 -1.43
C ASP A 407 -41.09 -14.41 -2.68
N ALA A 408 -42.04 -15.13 -3.30
CA ALA A 408 -41.79 -15.89 -4.51
C ALA A 408 -41.49 -14.98 -5.71
N PHE A 409 -42.21 -13.87 -5.84
CA PHE A 409 -41.98 -12.89 -6.88
C PHE A 409 -40.59 -12.24 -6.75
N TYR A 410 -40.18 -11.87 -5.53
CA TYR A 410 -38.84 -11.34 -5.27
C TYR A 410 -37.75 -12.36 -5.59
N TYR A 411 -38.00 -13.65 -5.35
CA TYR A 411 -37.10 -14.71 -5.77
C TYR A 411 -36.96 -14.78 -7.29
N ASP A 412 -38.10 -14.73 -8.04
CA ASP A 412 -38.11 -14.71 -9.50
C ASP A 412 -37.31 -13.49 -10.06
N LEU A 413 -37.41 -12.32 -9.43
CA LEU A 413 -36.61 -11.13 -9.77
C LEU A 413 -35.12 -11.35 -9.54
N LYS A 414 -34.73 -11.93 -8.40
CA LYS A 414 -33.32 -12.22 -8.10
C LYS A 414 -32.72 -13.24 -9.07
N GLU A 415 -33.48 -14.26 -9.39
CA GLU A 415 -33.07 -15.26 -10.37
C GLU A 415 -32.86 -14.64 -11.76
N TYR A 416 -33.75 -13.72 -12.16
CA TYR A 416 -33.63 -12.99 -13.43
C TYR A 416 -32.41 -12.05 -13.44
N ALA A 417 -32.18 -11.29 -12.38
CA ALA A 417 -31.03 -10.39 -12.27
C ALA A 417 -29.68 -11.11 -12.31
N ASP A 418 -29.63 -12.40 -11.91
CA ASP A 418 -28.44 -13.25 -11.94
C ASP A 418 -27.18 -12.56 -11.36
N GLY A 419 -27.34 -11.76 -10.30
CA GLY A 419 -26.27 -11.03 -9.65
C GLY A 419 -25.93 -9.68 -10.28
N ALA A 420 -26.73 -9.16 -11.21
CA ALA A 420 -26.67 -7.75 -11.61
C ALA A 420 -26.99 -6.83 -10.43
N GLU A 421 -26.38 -5.65 -10.41
CA GLU A 421 -26.60 -4.67 -9.35
C GLU A 421 -28.03 -4.12 -9.42
N GLN A 422 -28.70 -4.01 -8.28
CA GLN A 422 -30.04 -3.45 -8.20
C GLN A 422 -30.02 -1.95 -8.58
N SER A 423 -30.69 -1.60 -9.65
CA SER A 423 -30.72 -0.24 -10.21
C SER A 423 -31.62 0.71 -9.44
N ASP A 424 -32.75 0.23 -8.92
CA ASP A 424 -33.73 1.02 -8.18
C ASP A 424 -34.34 0.29 -6.99
N ASP A 425 -35.06 1.04 -6.14
CA ASP A 425 -35.79 0.48 -5.00
C ASP A 425 -36.87 -0.49 -5.51
N ILE A 426 -37.06 -1.60 -4.83
CA ILE A 426 -38.06 -2.61 -5.17
C ILE A 426 -39.10 -2.62 -4.07
N THR A 427 -40.31 -2.18 -4.39
CA THR A 427 -41.47 -2.22 -3.49
C THR A 427 -42.61 -3.00 -4.08
N MET A 428 -43.19 -3.87 -3.27
CA MET A 428 -44.32 -4.71 -3.63
C MET A 428 -45.39 -4.63 -2.51
N LEU A 429 -46.65 -4.51 -2.91
CA LEU A 429 -47.79 -4.62 -2.03
C LEU A 429 -48.83 -5.53 -2.64
N CYS A 430 -49.18 -6.59 -1.93
CA CYS A 430 -50.16 -7.59 -2.34
C CYS A 430 -51.32 -7.61 -1.37
N VAL A 431 -52.55 -7.56 -1.90
CA VAL A 431 -53.78 -7.72 -1.15
C VAL A 431 -54.60 -8.83 -1.76
N ILE A 432 -54.97 -9.82 -0.97
CA ILE A 432 -55.81 -10.95 -1.39
C ILE A 432 -57.14 -10.86 -0.61
N ARG A 433 -58.21 -10.88 -1.33
CA ARG A 433 -59.53 -11.06 -0.73
C ARG A 433 -59.80 -12.56 -0.54
N LYS A 434 -59.83 -13.01 0.72
CA LYS A 434 -60.06 -14.40 1.04
C LYS A 434 -61.44 -14.84 0.56
N GLY A 435 -61.57 -16.05 -0.01
CA GLY A 435 -62.86 -16.69 -0.20
C GLY A 435 -63.41 -17.16 1.13
N LEU A 436 -64.70 -16.98 1.34
CA LEU A 436 -65.42 -17.58 2.48
C LEU A 436 -65.34 -19.08 2.47
#